data_0811e8e7a6aa2be592d9c23cf3d14e02
#
_entry.id   0811e8e7a6aa2be592d9c23cf3d14e02
#
_cell.length_a   1.000
_cell.length_b   1.000
_cell.length_c   1.000
_cell.angle_alpha   90.00
_cell.angle_beta   90.00
_cell.angle_gamma   90.00
#
_symmetry.space_group_name_H-M   'P 1'
#
loop_
_entity.id
_entity.type
_entity.pdbx_description
1 polymer ?
#
loop_
_entity_poly.entity_id
_entity_poly.type
_entity_poly.pdbx_seq_one_letter_code
_entity_poly.pdbx_strand_id
1 'polypeptide(L)'
;TYKEVFSLIRDNKLWLGHKSGDMKFKVPDYYEARETRFWQDETGQKWRSLGNICWFTNLEHAKRHEELILYRLYNEQDYPKYDNYNAINVNKVVDIPVDFYGVMGVPITFLDKYNPKQFELIGIDRYVEDNPNYGRRFSINSKEVYARILIKNRLLQESKNEN
;
A
#
# COMPACT_ATOMS: atom_id res chain seq x y z
N THR A 1 -12.51 -0.37 7.16
CA THR A 1 -11.70 -1.14 6.20
C THR A 1 -11.05 -0.20 5.18
N TYR A 2 -10.02 -0.66 4.45
CA TYR A 2 -9.41 0.13 3.36
C TYR A 2 -10.43 0.56 2.30
N LYS A 3 -11.43 -0.24 2.03
CA LYS A 3 -12.52 0.10 1.11
C LYS A 3 -13.22 1.42 1.47
N GLU A 4 -13.50 1.61 2.76
CA GLU A 4 -14.26 2.78 3.24
C GLU A 4 -13.41 4.06 3.26
N VAL A 5 -12.12 3.93 3.59
CA VAL A 5 -11.22 5.08 3.70
C VAL A 5 -10.48 5.40 2.40
N PHE A 6 -10.49 4.50 1.42
CA PHE A 6 -9.65 4.63 0.23
C PHE A 6 -9.99 5.87 -0.62
N SER A 7 -11.27 6.21 -0.75
CA SER A 7 -11.68 7.43 -1.46
C SER A 7 -11.10 8.69 -0.81
N LEU A 8 -11.08 8.75 0.52
CA LEU A 8 -10.48 9.86 1.26
C LEU A 8 -8.95 9.93 1.07
N ILE A 9 -8.29 8.77 0.98
CA ILE A 9 -6.85 8.69 0.72
C ILE A 9 -6.55 9.16 -0.70
N ARG A 10 -7.29 8.67 -1.70
CA ARG A 10 -7.18 9.08 -3.10
C ARG A 10 -7.39 10.58 -3.28
N ASP A 11 -8.40 11.13 -2.60
CA ASP A 11 -8.74 12.56 -2.66
C ASP A 11 -7.82 13.43 -1.78
N ASN A 12 -6.75 12.85 -1.24
CA ASN A 12 -5.77 13.53 -0.37
C ASN A 12 -6.39 14.22 0.86
N LYS A 13 -7.45 13.64 1.42
CA LYS A 13 -8.14 14.12 2.64
C LYS A 13 -7.73 13.34 3.88
N LEU A 14 -7.18 12.16 3.68
CA LEU A 14 -6.74 11.26 4.74
C LEU A 14 -5.50 10.50 4.27
N TRP A 15 -4.58 10.22 5.15
CA TRP A 15 -3.37 9.46 4.85
C TRP A 15 -2.93 8.60 6.00
N LEU A 16 -1.98 7.70 5.74
CA LEU A 16 -1.40 6.85 6.77
C LEU A 16 -0.60 7.71 7.76
N GLY A 17 -0.79 7.46 9.05
CA GLY A 17 -0.04 8.14 10.10
C GLY A 17 1.46 7.81 10.07
N HIS A 18 2.23 8.51 10.89
CA HIS A 18 3.69 8.38 10.92
C HIS A 18 4.18 6.95 11.21
N LYS A 19 3.44 6.20 12.02
CA LYS A 19 3.78 4.81 12.35
C LYS A 19 2.71 3.85 11.84
N SER A 20 3.17 2.75 11.26
CA SER A 20 2.38 1.56 10.94
C SER A 20 3.15 0.32 11.37
N GLY A 21 2.48 -0.81 11.52
CA GLY A 21 3.08 -2.08 11.87
C GLY A 21 2.51 -2.70 13.15
N ASP A 22 3.27 -3.61 13.76
CA ASP A 22 2.84 -4.32 14.96
C ASP A 22 2.78 -3.39 16.17
N MET A 23 1.57 -3.18 16.69
CA MET A 23 1.36 -2.41 17.91
C MET A 23 1.49 -3.30 19.13
N LYS A 24 2.57 -3.08 19.89
CA LYS A 24 2.87 -3.77 21.15
C LYS A 24 2.65 -2.82 22.32
N PHE A 25 2.06 -3.31 23.38
CA PHE A 25 1.82 -2.53 24.59
C PHE A 25 1.86 -3.39 25.86
N LYS A 26 2.21 -2.75 26.97
CA LYS A 26 2.21 -3.38 28.28
C LYS A 26 0.79 -3.59 28.77
N VAL A 27 0.53 -4.72 29.39
CA VAL A 27 -0.74 -4.99 30.06
C VAL A 27 -0.51 -5.19 31.56
N PRO A 28 -1.53 -4.91 32.40
CA PRO A 28 -1.43 -5.10 33.85
C PRO A 28 -1.22 -6.55 34.24
N ASP A 29 -0.73 -6.81 35.46
CA ASP A 29 -0.45 -8.14 35.97
C ASP A 29 -1.70 -9.04 36.07
N TYR A 30 -2.87 -8.44 36.34
CA TYR A 30 -4.15 -9.13 36.37
C TYR A 30 -4.69 -9.51 34.98
N TYR A 31 -4.03 -9.06 33.90
CA TYR A 31 -4.47 -9.41 32.55
C TYR A 31 -4.26 -10.88 32.29
N GLU A 32 -5.35 -11.56 31.87
CA GLU A 32 -5.32 -12.99 31.56
C GLU A 32 -4.51 -13.27 30.29
N ALA A 33 -3.71 -14.33 30.33
CA ALA A 33 -2.96 -14.79 29.17
C ALA A 33 -3.91 -15.13 28.01
N ARG A 34 -3.45 -14.83 26.81
CA ARG A 34 -4.15 -15.17 25.55
C ARG A 34 -3.32 -16.19 24.78
N GLU A 35 -3.98 -17.03 24.02
CA GLU A 35 -3.30 -18.04 23.19
C GLU A 35 -2.36 -17.42 22.14
N THR A 36 -2.68 -16.23 21.65
CA THR A 36 -1.91 -15.56 20.61
C THR A 36 -1.63 -14.09 20.97
N ARG A 37 -0.52 -13.58 20.46
CA ARG A 37 -0.14 -12.15 20.60
C ARG A 37 -0.06 -11.69 22.06
N PHE A 38 0.36 -12.57 22.93
CA PHE A 38 0.62 -12.34 24.34
C PHE A 38 1.94 -13.00 24.73
N TRP A 39 2.76 -12.33 25.55
CA TRP A 39 4.00 -12.88 26.10
C TRP A 39 4.36 -12.13 27.37
N GLN A 40 5.30 -12.71 28.09
CA GLN A 40 5.92 -12.10 29.25
C GLN A 40 7.42 -11.96 28.95
N ASP A 41 7.99 -10.80 29.25
CA ASP A 41 9.43 -10.57 29.07
C ASP A 41 10.25 -11.11 30.27
N GLU A 42 11.58 -10.98 30.16
CA GLU A 42 12.51 -11.48 31.16
C GLU A 42 12.33 -10.81 32.55
N THR A 43 11.71 -9.64 32.60
CA THR A 43 11.39 -8.90 33.85
C THR A 43 10.07 -9.30 34.46
N GLY A 44 9.33 -10.21 33.82
CA GLY A 44 7.97 -10.60 34.23
C GLY A 44 6.86 -9.66 33.75
N GLN A 45 7.19 -8.59 33.00
CA GLN A 45 6.20 -7.70 32.43
C GLN A 45 5.39 -8.39 31.33
N LYS A 46 4.08 -8.35 31.44
CA LYS A 46 3.15 -8.87 30.45
C LYS A 46 2.94 -7.88 29.31
N TRP A 47 2.94 -8.41 28.10
CA TRP A 47 2.78 -7.66 26.87
C TRP A 47 1.68 -8.25 26.00
N ARG A 48 1.11 -7.41 25.18
CA ARG A 48 0.16 -7.80 24.15
C ARG A 48 0.45 -7.07 22.84
N SER A 49 0.11 -7.72 21.73
CA SER A 49 0.14 -7.13 20.40
C SER A 49 -1.24 -7.15 19.77
N LEU A 50 -1.60 -6.10 19.06
CA LEU A 50 -2.79 -6.06 18.18
C LEU A 50 -2.45 -6.51 16.75
N GLY A 51 -1.18 -6.82 16.47
CA GLY A 51 -0.69 -7.14 15.15
C GLY A 51 -0.48 -5.89 14.29
N ASN A 52 -0.42 -6.11 12.99
CA ASN A 52 -0.23 -5.01 12.05
C ASN A 52 -1.49 -4.16 11.97
N ILE A 53 -1.48 -3.05 12.68
CA ILE A 53 -2.49 -2.01 12.60
C ILE A 53 -1.88 -0.72 12.08
N CYS A 54 -2.70 0.09 11.47
CA CYS A 54 -2.32 1.40 10.99
C CYS A 54 -3.32 2.44 11.46
N TRP A 55 -2.86 3.67 11.56
CA TRP A 55 -3.64 4.84 11.87
C TRP A 55 -3.78 5.69 10.64
N PHE A 56 -4.97 6.14 10.35
CA PHE A 56 -5.22 7.17 9.35
C PHE A 56 -5.42 8.51 10.05
N THR A 57 -4.91 9.57 9.43
CA THR A 57 -4.92 10.92 10.00
C THR A 57 -5.07 11.96 8.89
N ASN A 58 -5.54 13.13 9.24
CA ASN A 58 -5.48 14.35 8.42
C ASN A 58 -4.45 15.37 8.95
N LEU A 59 -3.68 14.99 9.96
CA LEU A 59 -2.59 15.81 10.50
C LEU A 59 -1.34 15.66 9.63
N GLU A 60 -0.74 16.80 9.26
CA GLU A 60 0.49 16.81 8.46
C GLU A 60 1.68 16.19 9.19
N HIS A 61 2.49 15.44 8.45
CA HIS A 61 3.78 14.93 8.92
C HIS A 61 4.76 14.77 7.75
N ALA A 62 6.06 14.91 8.02
CA ALA A 62 7.11 14.94 7.00
C ALA A 62 7.16 13.67 6.14
N LYS A 63 6.93 12.50 6.72
CA LYS A 63 7.02 11.20 6.05
C LYS A 63 6.17 11.09 4.78
N ARG A 64 5.00 11.75 4.72
CA ARG A 64 4.13 11.72 3.54
C ARG A 64 4.67 12.52 2.35
N HIS A 65 5.67 13.36 2.57
CA HIS A 65 6.32 14.19 1.56
C HIS A 65 7.69 13.64 1.13
N GLU A 66 8.13 12.54 1.72
CA GLU A 66 9.35 11.86 1.31
C GLU A 66 9.17 11.26 -0.10
N GLU A 67 10.13 11.53 -0.97
CA GLU A 67 10.13 10.92 -2.30
C GLU A 67 10.67 9.50 -2.23
N LEU A 68 9.97 8.60 -2.91
CA LEU A 68 10.46 7.25 -3.12
C LEU A 68 11.52 7.26 -4.24
N ILE A 69 12.73 6.87 -3.90
CA ILE A 69 13.81 6.75 -4.87
C ILE A 69 13.56 5.53 -5.76
N LEU A 70 13.36 5.78 -7.06
CA LEU A 70 13.14 4.75 -8.08
C LEU A 70 14.43 4.53 -8.87
N TYR A 71 14.81 3.28 -9.05
CA TYR A 71 16.04 2.91 -9.78
C TYR A 71 15.85 1.76 -10.78
N ARG A 72 14.70 1.08 -10.75
CA ARG A 72 14.40 0.01 -11.69
C ARG A 72 13.90 0.57 -13.00
N LEU A 73 14.30 -0.08 -14.10
CA LEU A 73 13.75 0.16 -15.43
C LEU A 73 12.67 -0.89 -15.74
N TYR A 74 11.68 -0.47 -16.49
CA TYR A 74 10.62 -1.37 -16.95
C TYR A 74 11.16 -2.39 -17.96
N ASN A 75 10.73 -3.63 -17.83
CA ASN A 75 10.82 -4.66 -18.84
C ASN A 75 9.64 -5.63 -18.70
N GLU A 76 9.20 -6.24 -19.81
CA GLU A 76 8.01 -7.10 -19.81
C GLU A 76 8.18 -8.40 -19.01
N GLN A 77 9.40 -8.88 -18.83
CA GLN A 77 9.67 -10.14 -18.15
C GLN A 77 9.51 -10.03 -16.63
N ASP A 78 9.97 -8.92 -16.05
CA ASP A 78 9.92 -8.68 -14.60
C ASP A 78 8.57 -8.10 -14.14
N TYR A 79 7.82 -7.47 -15.06
CA TYR A 79 6.56 -6.78 -14.77
C TYR A 79 5.39 -7.34 -15.60
N PRO A 80 4.89 -8.53 -15.27
CA PRO A 80 3.80 -9.14 -16.01
C PRO A 80 2.52 -8.30 -15.91
N LYS A 81 1.73 -8.30 -16.98
CA LYS A 81 0.40 -7.69 -17.01
C LYS A 81 -0.61 -8.60 -16.30
N TYR A 82 -1.62 -7.98 -15.71
CA TYR A 82 -2.76 -8.74 -15.21
C TYR A 82 -3.62 -9.28 -16.34
N ASP A 83 -4.20 -10.47 -16.13
CA ASP A 83 -5.11 -11.10 -17.10
C ASP A 83 -6.42 -10.33 -17.24
N ASN A 84 -6.86 -9.71 -16.16
CA ASN A 84 -8.18 -9.11 -16.00
C ASN A 84 -8.19 -7.61 -15.74
N TYR A 85 -7.06 -6.94 -15.92
CA TYR A 85 -6.95 -5.48 -15.81
C TYR A 85 -5.76 -4.93 -16.60
N ASN A 86 -5.92 -3.75 -17.20
CA ASN A 86 -4.84 -3.14 -18.00
C ASN A 86 -3.81 -2.41 -17.10
N ALA A 87 -3.05 -3.19 -16.36
CA ALA A 87 -1.95 -2.72 -15.52
C ALA A 87 -0.86 -3.77 -15.41
N ILE A 88 0.35 -3.34 -15.07
CA ILE A 88 1.46 -4.24 -14.74
C ILE A 88 1.47 -4.56 -13.25
N ASN A 89 1.98 -5.73 -12.89
CA ASN A 89 2.19 -6.13 -11.50
C ASN A 89 3.59 -5.75 -11.03
N VAL A 90 3.66 -5.06 -9.89
CA VAL A 90 4.89 -4.76 -9.18
C VAL A 90 4.88 -5.52 -7.85
N ASN A 91 5.81 -6.44 -7.66
CA ASN A 91 5.82 -7.32 -6.50
C ASN A 91 6.24 -6.63 -5.20
N LYS A 92 7.16 -5.67 -5.28
CA LYS A 92 7.68 -4.92 -4.14
C LYS A 92 7.67 -3.42 -4.44
N VAL A 93 7.44 -2.61 -3.43
CA VAL A 93 7.41 -1.15 -3.56
C VAL A 93 8.75 -0.59 -4.08
N VAL A 94 9.86 -1.18 -3.68
CA VAL A 94 11.20 -0.79 -4.14
C VAL A 94 11.48 -1.12 -5.62
N ASP A 95 10.68 -1.99 -6.22
CA ASP A 95 10.82 -2.38 -7.62
C ASP A 95 9.91 -1.57 -8.56
N ILE A 96 9.26 -0.50 -8.10
CA ILE A 96 8.47 0.39 -8.95
C ILE A 96 9.37 0.96 -10.05
N PRO A 97 9.05 0.74 -11.35
CA PRO A 97 9.87 1.22 -12.43
C PRO A 97 9.81 2.75 -12.59
N VAL A 98 10.95 3.36 -12.88
CA VAL A 98 11.07 4.82 -12.99
C VAL A 98 10.51 5.34 -14.32
N ASP A 99 10.46 4.50 -15.36
CA ASP A 99 10.20 4.85 -16.77
C ASP A 99 8.87 4.29 -17.32
N PHE A 100 7.99 3.74 -16.48
CA PHE A 100 6.71 3.19 -16.92
C PHE A 100 5.57 4.20 -16.78
N TYR A 101 4.95 4.54 -17.90
CA TYR A 101 3.86 5.55 -17.98
C TYR A 101 2.45 5.03 -17.67
N GLY A 102 2.29 3.72 -17.59
CA GLY A 102 0.99 3.07 -17.41
C GLY A 102 0.56 2.92 -15.96
N VAL A 103 -0.55 2.21 -15.79
CA VAL A 103 -1.05 1.83 -14.46
C VAL A 103 -0.24 0.67 -13.91
N MET A 104 0.12 0.75 -12.64
CA MET A 104 0.89 -0.25 -11.91
C MET A 104 0.11 -0.73 -10.69
N GLY A 105 0.03 -2.03 -10.49
CA GLY A 105 -0.51 -2.63 -9.28
C GLY A 105 0.61 -2.91 -8.27
N VAL A 106 0.62 -2.21 -7.15
CA VAL A 106 1.62 -2.31 -6.09
C VAL A 106 1.04 -2.94 -4.83
N PRO A 107 1.86 -3.54 -3.95
CA PRO A 107 1.40 -4.04 -2.66
C PRO A 107 0.77 -2.94 -1.80
N ILE A 108 -0.18 -3.30 -0.93
CA ILE A 108 -0.87 -2.35 -0.04
C ILE A 108 0.09 -1.60 0.90
N THR A 109 1.27 -2.17 1.18
CA THR A 109 2.35 -1.53 1.94
C THR A 109 2.92 -0.28 1.26
N PHE A 110 2.58 -0.04 -0.01
CA PHE A 110 2.89 1.19 -0.72
C PHE A 110 2.37 2.44 0.00
N LEU A 111 1.21 2.36 0.69
CA LEU A 111 0.65 3.49 1.43
C LEU A 111 1.61 4.06 2.49
N ASP A 112 2.54 3.24 2.99
CA ASP A 112 3.57 3.67 3.94
C ASP A 112 4.64 4.58 3.30
N LYS A 113 4.73 4.56 1.97
CA LYS A 113 5.67 5.33 1.15
C LYS A 113 4.98 6.29 0.17
N TYR A 114 3.67 6.39 0.26
CA TYR A 114 2.88 7.20 -0.67
C TYR A 114 3.16 8.69 -0.50
N ASN A 115 3.63 9.29 -1.58
CA ASN A 115 3.74 10.74 -1.74
C ASN A 115 2.79 11.19 -2.85
N PRO A 116 1.76 12.02 -2.57
CA PRO A 116 0.76 12.43 -3.55
C PRO A 116 1.30 13.34 -4.65
N LYS A 117 2.49 13.93 -4.47
CA LYS A 117 3.17 14.69 -5.52
C LYS A 117 3.86 13.76 -6.53
N GLN A 118 4.35 12.60 -6.08
CA GLN A 118 5.06 11.64 -6.92
C GLN A 118 4.13 10.66 -7.62
N PHE A 119 3.06 10.23 -6.94
CA PHE A 119 2.14 9.22 -7.47
C PHE A 119 0.68 9.65 -7.43
N GLU A 120 -0.08 9.19 -8.40
CA GLU A 120 -1.52 9.22 -8.41
C GLU A 120 -2.07 7.87 -7.95
N LEU A 121 -3.04 7.89 -7.04
CA LEU A 121 -3.81 6.71 -6.65
C LEU A 121 -5.03 6.55 -7.56
N ILE A 122 -5.13 5.44 -8.26
CA ILE A 122 -6.23 5.13 -9.18
C ILE A 122 -7.34 4.39 -8.45
N GLY A 123 -6.99 3.33 -7.74
CA GLY A 123 -7.97 2.47 -7.10
C GLY A 123 -7.34 1.36 -6.29
N ILE A 124 -8.19 0.52 -5.77
CA ILE A 124 -7.84 -0.72 -5.10
C ILE A 124 -8.44 -1.90 -5.87
N ASP A 125 -7.71 -2.99 -6.05
CA ASP A 125 -7.97 -4.06 -7.01
C ASP A 125 -9.45 -4.48 -7.18
N ARG A 126 -10.14 -4.78 -6.09
CA ARG A 126 -11.54 -5.24 -6.12
C ARG A 126 -12.57 -4.15 -6.37
N TYR A 127 -12.18 -2.89 -6.25
CA TYR A 127 -13.11 -1.75 -6.17
C TYR A 127 -12.78 -0.65 -7.18
N VAL A 128 -12.03 -0.98 -8.21
CA VAL A 128 -11.76 -0.06 -9.32
C VAL A 128 -13.00 0.00 -10.21
N GLU A 129 -13.50 1.21 -10.46
CA GLU A 129 -14.74 1.44 -11.21
C GLU A 129 -14.69 0.88 -12.63
N ASP A 130 -13.54 1.01 -13.30
CA ASP A 130 -13.34 0.53 -14.68
C ASP A 130 -12.96 -0.96 -14.77
N ASN A 131 -13.00 -1.69 -13.67
CA ASN A 131 -12.67 -3.10 -13.68
C ASN A 131 -13.89 -3.94 -14.09
N PRO A 132 -13.90 -4.59 -15.26
CA PRO A 132 -14.99 -5.44 -15.70
C PRO A 132 -15.21 -6.65 -14.77
N ASN A 133 -14.22 -6.98 -13.96
CA ASN A 133 -14.28 -8.03 -12.94
C ASN A 133 -14.50 -7.46 -11.53
N TYR A 134 -15.26 -6.40 -11.40
CA TYR A 134 -15.56 -5.75 -10.12
C TYR A 134 -15.85 -6.76 -9.00
N GLY A 135 -15.18 -6.59 -7.87
CA GLY A 135 -15.24 -7.51 -6.72
C GLY A 135 -14.26 -8.67 -6.76
N ARG A 136 -13.56 -8.90 -7.86
CA ARG A 136 -12.52 -9.94 -7.99
C ARG A 136 -11.12 -9.34 -7.85
N ARG A 137 -10.19 -10.15 -7.37
CA ARG A 137 -8.77 -9.80 -7.37
C ARG A 137 -8.18 -9.85 -8.78
N PHE A 138 -7.06 -9.18 -8.96
CA PHE A 138 -6.28 -9.34 -10.19
C PHE A 138 -5.63 -10.71 -10.23
N SER A 139 -5.43 -11.21 -11.44
CA SER A 139 -4.78 -12.50 -11.70
C SER A 139 -3.64 -12.36 -12.70
N ILE A 140 -2.69 -13.26 -12.61
CA ILE A 140 -1.59 -13.45 -13.55
C ILE A 140 -1.51 -14.94 -13.84
N ASN A 141 -1.57 -15.32 -15.12
CA ASN A 141 -1.61 -16.73 -15.55
C ASN A 141 -2.70 -17.52 -14.78
N SER A 142 -3.90 -16.95 -14.69
CA SER A 142 -5.07 -17.51 -14.00
C SER A 142 -4.92 -17.72 -12.48
N LYS A 143 -3.84 -17.18 -11.88
CA LYS A 143 -3.64 -17.21 -10.41
C LYS A 143 -3.90 -15.85 -9.82
N GLU A 144 -4.78 -15.79 -8.80
CA GLU A 144 -5.03 -14.54 -8.07
C GLU A 144 -3.77 -14.05 -7.33
N VAL A 145 -3.54 -12.75 -7.40
CA VAL A 145 -2.51 -12.07 -6.61
C VAL A 145 -3.09 -11.45 -5.34
N TYR A 146 -2.24 -11.16 -4.37
CA TYR A 146 -2.65 -10.42 -3.17
C TYR A 146 -3.19 -9.03 -3.54
N ALA A 147 -3.92 -8.44 -2.58
CA ALA A 147 -4.48 -7.09 -2.74
C ALA A 147 -3.46 -6.10 -3.29
N ARG A 148 -3.86 -5.33 -4.30
CA ARG A 148 -3.04 -4.33 -4.99
C ARG A 148 -3.70 -2.96 -4.92
N ILE A 149 -2.87 -1.94 -4.80
CA ILE A 149 -3.23 -0.56 -5.04
C ILE A 149 -2.77 -0.19 -6.44
N LEU A 150 -3.62 0.45 -7.20
CA LEU A 150 -3.30 0.93 -8.54
C LEU A 150 -2.77 2.36 -8.46
N ILE A 151 -1.61 2.57 -9.07
CA ILE A 151 -0.91 3.84 -9.09
C ILE A 151 -0.45 4.22 -10.50
N LYS A 152 -0.19 5.52 -10.71
CA LYS A 152 0.60 6.06 -11.82
C LYS A 152 1.71 6.96 -11.29
N ASN A 153 2.82 7.02 -12.03
CA ASN A 153 3.90 7.96 -11.75
C ASN A 153 3.54 9.33 -12.33
N ARG A 154 3.35 10.36 -11.49
CA ARG A 154 3.01 11.73 -11.91
C ARG A 154 4.17 12.42 -12.62
N LEU A 155 5.40 12.22 -12.16
CA LEU A 155 6.58 12.88 -12.70
C LEU A 155 6.80 12.57 -14.18
N LEU A 156 6.40 11.37 -14.64
CA LEU A 156 6.44 11.00 -16.03
C LEU A 156 5.31 11.61 -16.87
N GLN A 157 4.18 11.94 -16.26
CA GLN A 157 3.04 12.54 -16.97
C GLN A 157 3.28 14.03 -17.25
N GLU A 158 3.90 14.74 -16.31
CA GLU A 158 4.24 16.17 -16.45
C GLU A 158 5.25 16.38 -17.57
N SER A 159 6.26 15.51 -17.71
CA SER A 159 7.27 15.58 -18.79
C SER A 159 6.71 15.34 -20.20
N LYS A 160 5.53 14.72 -20.34
CA LYS A 160 4.83 14.57 -21.64
C LYS A 160 4.01 15.80 -22.06
N ASN A 161 3.58 16.59 -21.10
CA ASN A 161 2.74 17.77 -21.38
C ASN A 161 3.56 19.02 -21.67
N GLU A 162 4.88 18.98 -21.45
CA GLU A 162 5.83 20.08 -21.74
C GLU A 162 6.53 19.96 -23.11
N ASN A 163 6.27 18.91 -23.90
CA ASN A 163 6.74 18.69 -25.26
C ASN A 163 5.58 18.71 -26.26
#